data_1ae18070f0e34aeef719fb6d8bceedda
#
_entry.id   1ae18070f0e34aeef719fb6d8bceedda
#
_cell.length_a   1.000
_cell.length_b   1.000
_cell.length_c   1.000
_cell.angle_alpha   90.00
_cell.angle_beta   90.00
_cell.angle_gamma   90.00
#
_symmetry.space_group_name_H-M   'P 1'
#
loop_
_entity.id
_entity.type
_entity.pdbx_description
1 polymer ?
#
loop_
_entity_poly.entity_id
_entity_poly.type
_entity_poly.pdbx_seq_one_letter_code
_entity_poly.pdbx_strand_id
1 'polypeptide(L)'
;DGDVMQVVLAQDFSKEFTHEPFDLYQALRFLNPSPYMYFLNFGICQVVGASPEILVRLQGDQITLRPIAGTRRRGSNEIEDEENAKDLLSDPKELAEHLMLIDLGRNDVGKISKMGTVKVSEKMVIEKYSHVMHIVSNVEGSKKENLSFIDVLKSALPAGTLSGAPKIRAMEIINELEPSSRGIYGGAIGHISWDGDIDTAIAIRTAVIKNNKIHVGAGAGVVADSIPENEWNECLQKAHVFLDAIEMIK
;
A
#
# COMPACT_ATOMS: atom_id res chain seq x y z
N ASP A 1 6.41 -21.69 11.75
CA ASP A 1 6.43 -23.10 11.28
C ASP A 1 5.21 -23.46 10.41
N GLY A 2 4.94 -22.66 9.37
CA GLY A 2 3.88 -22.96 8.42
C GLY A 2 2.51 -22.34 8.72
N ASP A 3 2.43 -21.42 9.66
CA ASP A 3 1.19 -20.68 9.96
C ASP A 3 0.76 -19.76 8.82
N VAL A 4 1.72 -19.07 8.20
CA VAL A 4 1.51 -18.13 7.10
C VAL A 4 2.61 -18.24 6.06
N MET A 5 2.30 -17.88 4.82
CA MET A 5 3.30 -17.69 3.78
C MET A 5 4.00 -16.34 3.94
N GLN A 6 3.25 -15.30 4.31
CA GLN A 6 3.74 -13.96 4.59
C GLN A 6 2.91 -13.30 5.68
N VAL A 7 3.56 -12.51 6.52
CA VAL A 7 2.92 -11.57 7.45
C VAL A 7 3.61 -10.21 7.35
N VAL A 8 2.83 -9.14 7.31
CA VAL A 8 3.36 -7.78 7.31
C VAL A 8 3.33 -7.23 8.72
N LEU A 9 4.50 -7.03 9.32
CA LEU A 9 4.64 -6.42 10.63
C LEU A 9 4.97 -4.93 10.49
N ALA A 10 4.33 -4.10 11.28
CA ALA A 10 4.47 -2.65 11.22
C ALA A 10 4.94 -2.05 12.53
N GLN A 11 5.58 -0.88 12.42
CA GLN A 11 6.04 -0.05 13.53
C GLN A 11 5.46 1.36 13.40
N ASP A 12 5.22 2.01 14.54
CA ASP A 12 4.91 3.45 14.60
C ASP A 12 6.17 4.24 14.94
N PHE A 13 6.61 5.08 14.03
CA PHE A 13 7.73 6.00 14.23
C PHE A 13 7.19 7.36 14.61
N SER A 14 7.69 7.94 15.70
CA SER A 14 7.24 9.25 16.13
C SER A 14 8.39 10.21 16.43
N LYS A 15 8.16 11.50 16.15
CA LYS A 15 9.11 12.60 16.39
C LYS A 15 8.35 13.88 16.75
N GLU A 16 9.00 14.80 17.44
CA GLU A 16 8.49 16.15 17.62
C GLU A 16 8.35 16.86 16.26
N PHE A 17 7.22 17.56 16.09
CA PHE A 17 6.89 18.29 14.88
C PHE A 17 6.21 19.60 15.23
N THR A 18 6.88 20.71 14.92
CA THR A 18 6.45 22.06 15.26
C THR A 18 6.20 22.97 14.04
N HIS A 19 6.36 22.41 12.83
CA HIS A 19 6.09 23.12 11.57
C HIS A 19 4.60 23.07 11.22
N GLU A 20 4.18 23.90 10.25
CA GLU A 20 2.84 23.82 9.71
C GLU A 20 2.64 22.50 8.95
N PRO A 21 1.59 21.71 9.26
CA PRO A 21 1.36 20.43 8.62
C PRO A 21 1.17 20.48 7.10
N PHE A 22 0.70 21.61 6.57
CA PHE A 22 0.53 21.80 5.14
C PHE A 22 1.87 21.95 4.41
N ASP A 23 2.89 22.51 5.07
CA ASP A 23 4.23 22.60 4.49
C ASP A 23 4.84 21.19 4.30
N LEU A 24 4.58 20.28 5.24
CA LEU A 24 4.96 18.88 5.08
C LEU A 24 4.30 18.22 3.85
N TYR A 25 3.01 18.51 3.61
CA TYR A 25 2.34 18.05 2.41
C TYR A 25 3.00 18.58 1.13
N GLN A 26 3.35 19.86 1.10
CA GLN A 26 4.03 20.49 -0.04
C GLN A 26 5.41 19.87 -0.28
N ALA A 27 6.20 19.65 0.78
CA ALA A 27 7.50 19.01 0.69
C ALA A 27 7.39 17.56 0.17
N LEU A 28 6.45 16.76 0.69
CA LEU A 28 6.21 15.40 0.20
C LEU A 28 5.78 15.38 -1.28
N ARG A 29 4.95 16.34 -1.68
CA ARG A 29 4.53 16.47 -3.09
C ARG A 29 5.69 16.75 -4.03
N PHE A 30 6.70 17.43 -3.56
CA PHE A 30 7.93 17.71 -4.31
C PHE A 30 8.88 16.50 -4.31
N LEU A 31 9.13 15.91 -3.13
CA LEU A 31 10.10 14.83 -2.95
C LEU A 31 9.62 13.48 -3.50
N ASN A 32 8.36 13.16 -3.27
CA ASN A 32 7.81 11.83 -3.58
C ASN A 32 6.36 11.93 -4.11
N PRO A 33 6.16 12.52 -5.32
CA PRO A 33 4.83 12.58 -5.91
C PRO A 33 4.27 11.17 -6.10
N SER A 34 3.03 10.99 -5.67
CA SER A 34 2.33 9.69 -5.67
C SER A 34 0.92 9.85 -6.25
N PRO A 35 0.30 8.78 -6.77
CA PRO A 35 -1.04 8.85 -7.35
C PRO A 35 -2.11 9.39 -6.39
N TYR A 36 -1.94 9.13 -5.09
CA TYR A 36 -2.88 9.59 -4.06
C TYR A 36 -2.14 10.49 -3.07
N MET A 37 -2.24 11.79 -3.31
CA MET A 37 -1.71 12.83 -2.43
C MET A 37 -2.85 13.49 -1.66
N TYR A 38 -2.74 13.59 -0.33
CA TYR A 38 -3.80 14.15 0.49
C TYR A 38 -3.31 14.90 1.72
N PHE A 39 -4.07 15.91 2.07
CA PHE A 39 -3.97 16.66 3.31
C PHE A 39 -5.37 16.78 3.92
N LEU A 40 -5.58 16.21 5.10
CA LEU A 40 -6.85 16.23 5.80
C LEU A 40 -6.66 16.89 7.17
N ASN A 41 -7.50 17.87 7.47
CA ASN A 41 -7.51 18.57 8.76
C ASN A 41 -8.80 18.23 9.51
N PHE A 42 -8.69 17.44 10.56
CA PHE A 42 -9.81 17.06 11.42
C PHE A 42 -9.93 17.95 12.68
N GLY A 43 -9.13 19.01 12.80
CA GLY A 43 -9.08 19.86 13.99
C GLY A 43 -8.25 19.24 15.13
N ILE A 44 -8.57 18.02 15.52
CA ILE A 44 -7.86 17.27 16.58
C ILE A 44 -6.54 16.63 16.10
N CYS A 45 -6.38 16.47 14.82
CA CYS A 45 -5.17 15.96 14.14
C CYS A 45 -5.19 16.35 12.67
N GLN A 46 -4.03 16.32 12.04
CA GLN A 46 -3.87 16.44 10.61
C GLN A 46 -3.29 15.14 10.05
N VAL A 47 -3.73 14.78 8.85
CA VAL A 47 -3.26 13.58 8.13
C VAL A 47 -2.66 14.02 6.81
N VAL A 48 -1.41 13.65 6.59
CA VAL A 48 -0.63 13.99 5.39
C VAL A 48 -0.15 12.71 4.75
N GLY A 49 -0.45 12.48 3.47
CA GLY A 49 -0.07 11.25 2.83
C GLY A 49 0.26 11.36 1.35
N ALA A 50 1.06 10.38 0.90
CA ALA A 50 1.53 10.20 -0.47
C ALA A 50 1.47 8.69 -0.82
N SER A 51 0.26 8.14 -0.91
CA SER A 51 0.07 6.71 -1.14
C SER A 51 0.26 6.34 -2.61
N PRO A 52 1.06 5.32 -2.90
CA PRO A 52 1.23 4.82 -4.27
C PRO A 52 0.21 3.76 -4.67
N GLU A 53 -0.54 3.18 -3.73
CA GLU A 53 -1.25 1.91 -3.94
C GLU A 53 -2.75 2.05 -3.77
N ILE A 54 -3.48 1.58 -4.78
CA ILE A 54 -4.95 1.47 -4.74
C ILE A 54 -5.34 0.40 -3.71
N LEU A 55 -6.28 0.72 -2.81
CA LEU A 55 -6.95 -0.28 -1.99
C LEU A 55 -8.00 -1.01 -2.83
N VAL A 56 -8.97 -0.26 -3.33
CA VAL A 56 -10.01 -0.77 -4.24
C VAL A 56 -10.63 0.40 -4.99
N ARG A 57 -10.93 0.17 -6.27
CA ARG A 57 -11.71 1.06 -7.11
C ARG A 57 -13.01 0.36 -7.55
N LEU A 58 -14.10 1.09 -7.54
CA LEU A 58 -15.38 0.69 -8.14
C LEU A 58 -15.80 1.78 -9.11
N GLN A 59 -16.04 1.41 -10.35
CA GLN A 59 -16.59 2.30 -11.39
C GLN A 59 -17.79 1.61 -12.03
N GLY A 60 -19.00 2.13 -11.78
CA GLY A 60 -20.23 1.41 -12.08
C GLY A 60 -20.27 0.07 -11.36
N ASP A 61 -20.23 -1.03 -12.12
CA ASP A 61 -20.16 -2.38 -11.56
C ASP A 61 -18.75 -2.99 -11.61
N GLN A 62 -17.77 -2.31 -12.17
CA GLN A 62 -16.41 -2.84 -12.28
C GLN A 62 -15.60 -2.57 -11.03
N ILE A 63 -15.18 -3.65 -10.37
CA ILE A 63 -14.25 -3.64 -9.23
C ILE A 63 -12.85 -3.83 -9.78
N THR A 64 -11.89 -3.07 -9.25
CA THR A 64 -10.48 -3.17 -9.61
C THR A 64 -9.62 -3.15 -8.35
N LEU A 65 -8.73 -4.12 -8.22
CA LEU A 65 -7.59 -4.11 -7.31
C LEU A 65 -6.31 -4.14 -8.14
N ARG A 66 -5.29 -3.44 -7.64
CA ARG A 66 -4.02 -3.35 -8.36
C ARG A 66 -2.85 -3.64 -7.43
N PRO A 67 -2.54 -4.93 -7.20
CA PRO A 67 -1.40 -5.32 -6.39
C PRO A 67 -0.10 -4.84 -7.03
N ILE A 68 0.78 -4.29 -6.20
CA ILE A 68 2.11 -3.79 -6.55
C ILE A 68 3.11 -4.49 -5.64
N ALA A 69 4.12 -5.13 -6.22
CA ALA A 69 5.22 -5.74 -5.49
C ALA A 69 6.50 -5.72 -6.32
N GLY A 70 7.59 -6.07 -5.69
CA GLY A 70 8.90 -6.02 -6.32
C GLY A 70 9.35 -4.59 -6.62
N THR A 71 10.61 -4.32 -6.37
CA THR A 71 11.14 -2.97 -6.59
C THR A 71 12.55 -3.03 -7.16
N ARG A 72 12.79 -2.23 -8.21
CA ARG A 72 14.14 -1.89 -8.66
C ARG A 72 14.23 -0.38 -8.84
N ARG A 73 15.43 0.16 -8.69
CA ARG A 73 15.69 1.57 -8.98
C ARG A 73 15.59 1.84 -10.47
N ARG A 74 15.27 3.09 -10.82
CA ARG A 74 15.39 3.56 -12.20
C ARG A 74 16.85 3.56 -12.62
N GLY A 75 17.11 3.19 -13.86
CA GLY A 75 18.42 3.33 -14.48
C GLY A 75 18.79 4.79 -14.77
N SER A 76 20.06 5.05 -14.95
CA SER A 76 20.57 6.36 -15.41
C SER A 76 20.24 6.66 -16.88
N ASN A 77 19.86 5.63 -17.62
CA ASN A 77 19.49 5.68 -19.03
C ASN A 77 18.52 4.53 -19.37
N GLU A 78 18.01 4.54 -20.59
CA GLU A 78 16.97 3.61 -21.04
C GLU A 78 17.45 2.15 -21.10
N ILE A 79 18.73 1.91 -21.40
CA ILE A 79 19.32 0.57 -21.45
C ILE A 79 19.36 -0.04 -20.04
N GLU A 80 19.86 0.72 -19.08
CA GLU A 80 19.91 0.30 -17.67
C GLU A 80 18.50 0.09 -17.08
N ASP A 81 17.53 0.92 -17.48
CA ASP A 81 16.11 0.72 -17.11
C ASP A 81 15.57 -0.61 -17.64
N GLU A 82 15.91 -0.99 -18.87
CA GLU A 82 15.49 -2.29 -19.43
C GLU A 82 16.19 -3.47 -18.75
N GLU A 83 17.45 -3.33 -18.39
CA GLU A 83 18.19 -4.35 -17.65
C GLU A 83 17.59 -4.56 -16.26
N ASN A 84 17.31 -3.48 -15.52
CA ASN A 84 16.65 -3.53 -14.22
C ASN A 84 15.24 -4.13 -14.30
N ALA A 85 14.50 -3.83 -15.35
CA ALA A 85 13.18 -4.42 -15.57
C ALA A 85 13.25 -5.94 -15.85
N LYS A 86 14.24 -6.37 -16.64
CA LYS A 86 14.49 -7.80 -16.91
C LYS A 86 14.95 -8.52 -15.65
N ASP A 87 15.86 -7.92 -14.87
CA ASP A 87 16.30 -8.46 -13.60
C ASP A 87 15.11 -8.68 -12.66
N LEU A 88 14.25 -7.67 -12.51
CA LEU A 88 13.06 -7.74 -11.67
C LEU A 88 12.09 -8.86 -12.12
N LEU A 89 11.84 -9.00 -13.42
CA LEU A 89 10.97 -10.04 -13.96
C LEU A 89 11.62 -11.44 -14.01
N SER A 90 12.90 -11.55 -13.73
CA SER A 90 13.61 -12.84 -13.64
C SER A 90 13.86 -13.29 -12.20
N ASP A 91 13.54 -12.45 -11.20
CA ASP A 91 13.71 -12.77 -9.79
C ASP A 91 12.59 -13.71 -9.29
N PRO A 92 12.90 -14.98 -8.97
CA PRO A 92 11.88 -15.95 -8.56
C PRO A 92 11.15 -15.58 -7.28
N LYS A 93 11.85 -14.89 -6.34
CA LYS A 93 11.26 -14.44 -5.07
C LYS A 93 10.22 -13.37 -5.30
N GLU A 94 10.57 -12.34 -6.07
CA GLU A 94 9.67 -11.24 -6.40
C GLU A 94 8.44 -11.71 -7.17
N LEU A 95 8.64 -12.64 -8.13
CA LEU A 95 7.53 -13.23 -8.88
C LEU A 95 6.61 -14.09 -8.00
N ALA A 96 7.15 -14.87 -7.06
CA ALA A 96 6.38 -15.70 -6.14
C ALA A 96 5.55 -14.82 -5.19
N GLU A 97 6.14 -13.76 -4.63
CA GLU A 97 5.44 -12.79 -3.80
C GLU A 97 4.33 -12.10 -4.57
N HIS A 98 4.62 -11.61 -5.78
CA HIS A 98 3.62 -10.94 -6.60
C HIS A 98 2.47 -11.88 -7.01
N LEU A 99 2.75 -13.14 -7.31
CA LEU A 99 1.71 -14.15 -7.59
C LEU A 99 0.80 -14.37 -6.38
N MET A 100 1.36 -14.43 -5.18
CA MET A 100 0.60 -14.51 -3.94
C MET A 100 -0.34 -13.30 -3.76
N LEU A 101 0.13 -12.09 -4.06
CA LEU A 101 -0.70 -10.88 -3.99
C LEU A 101 -1.80 -10.86 -5.05
N ILE A 102 -1.54 -11.38 -6.27
CA ILE A 102 -2.58 -11.57 -7.28
C ILE A 102 -3.67 -12.51 -6.76
N ASP A 103 -3.29 -13.66 -6.17
CA ASP A 103 -4.27 -14.63 -5.66
C ASP A 103 -5.06 -14.06 -4.47
N LEU A 104 -4.42 -13.28 -3.62
CA LEU A 104 -5.09 -12.56 -2.53
C LEU A 104 -6.12 -11.56 -3.08
N GLY A 105 -5.74 -10.77 -4.10
CA GLY A 105 -6.63 -9.84 -4.79
C GLY A 105 -7.80 -10.56 -5.48
N ARG A 106 -7.54 -11.70 -6.14
CA ARG A 106 -8.58 -12.54 -6.75
C ARG A 106 -9.57 -13.06 -5.71
N ASN A 107 -9.10 -13.44 -4.54
CA ASN A 107 -9.95 -13.88 -3.44
C ASN A 107 -10.82 -12.72 -2.91
N ASP A 108 -10.25 -11.55 -2.69
CA ASP A 108 -10.98 -10.37 -2.19
C ASP A 108 -12.04 -9.89 -3.19
N VAL A 109 -11.69 -9.75 -4.46
CA VAL A 109 -12.62 -9.43 -5.55
C VAL A 109 -13.68 -10.52 -5.71
N GLY A 110 -13.29 -11.79 -5.60
CA GLY A 110 -14.19 -12.94 -5.78
C GLY A 110 -15.35 -13.00 -4.79
N LYS A 111 -15.15 -12.54 -3.56
CA LYS A 111 -16.20 -12.50 -2.53
C LYS A 111 -17.42 -11.67 -2.96
N ILE A 112 -17.19 -10.61 -3.71
CA ILE A 112 -18.19 -9.59 -4.06
C ILE A 112 -18.53 -9.55 -5.55
N SER A 113 -17.87 -10.35 -6.38
CA SER A 113 -18.07 -10.38 -7.83
C SER A 113 -19.08 -11.44 -8.27
N LYS A 114 -19.75 -11.18 -9.39
CA LYS A 114 -20.57 -12.17 -10.11
C LYS A 114 -19.67 -13.36 -10.49
N MET A 115 -20.23 -14.57 -10.40
CA MET A 115 -19.48 -15.79 -10.71
C MET A 115 -18.90 -15.75 -12.13
N GLY A 116 -17.64 -16.14 -12.29
CA GLY A 116 -16.96 -16.19 -13.59
C GLY A 116 -16.48 -14.85 -14.14
N THR A 117 -16.67 -13.73 -13.41
CA THR A 117 -16.24 -12.41 -13.88
C THR A 117 -14.86 -11.97 -13.38
N VAL A 118 -14.29 -12.67 -12.38
CA VAL A 118 -12.96 -12.35 -11.87
C VAL A 118 -11.90 -12.74 -12.89
N LYS A 119 -11.11 -11.75 -13.29
CA LYS A 119 -10.01 -11.92 -14.25
C LYS A 119 -8.78 -11.11 -13.82
N VAL A 120 -7.63 -11.53 -14.29
CA VAL A 120 -6.38 -10.76 -14.24
C VAL A 120 -6.20 -10.15 -15.63
N SER A 121 -6.57 -8.88 -15.78
CA SER A 121 -6.55 -8.20 -17.08
C SER A 121 -5.14 -7.75 -17.50
N GLU A 122 -4.29 -7.44 -16.51
CA GLU A 122 -2.85 -7.23 -16.68
C GLU A 122 -2.12 -8.11 -15.68
N LYS A 123 -1.08 -8.82 -16.11
CA LYS A 123 -0.34 -9.73 -15.26
C LYS A 123 1.16 -9.45 -15.34
N MET A 124 1.75 -9.08 -14.19
CA MET A 124 3.19 -8.91 -14.02
C MET A 124 3.80 -7.95 -15.05
N VAL A 125 3.20 -6.77 -15.22
CA VAL A 125 3.75 -5.71 -16.06
C VAL A 125 4.67 -4.83 -15.25
N ILE A 126 5.72 -4.28 -15.90
CA ILE A 126 6.60 -3.29 -15.26
C ILE A 126 5.99 -1.91 -15.41
N GLU A 127 5.78 -1.24 -14.29
CA GLU A 127 5.47 0.18 -14.24
C GLU A 127 6.66 0.99 -13.74
N LYS A 128 7.01 2.02 -14.52
CA LYS A 128 8.12 2.91 -14.22
C LYS A 128 7.60 4.19 -13.56
N TYR A 129 8.06 4.44 -12.33
CA TYR A 129 7.79 5.66 -11.57
C TYR A 129 9.01 6.59 -11.62
N SER A 130 8.97 7.71 -10.90
CA SER A 130 10.07 8.70 -10.93
C SER A 130 11.42 8.13 -10.51
N HIS A 131 11.46 7.31 -9.45
CA HIS A 131 12.71 6.82 -8.85
C HIS A 131 12.85 5.29 -8.83
N VAL A 132 11.75 4.59 -9.01
CA VAL A 132 11.66 3.12 -8.93
C VAL A 132 10.78 2.56 -10.05
N MET A 133 10.88 1.26 -10.26
CA MET A 133 9.94 0.48 -11.06
C MET A 133 9.41 -0.68 -10.22
N HIS A 134 8.19 -1.10 -10.49
CA HIS A 134 7.51 -2.18 -9.79
C HIS A 134 6.89 -3.19 -10.75
N ILE A 135 6.66 -4.40 -10.26
CA ILE A 135 5.76 -5.35 -10.89
C ILE A 135 4.34 -5.01 -10.47
N VAL A 136 3.46 -4.84 -11.44
CA VAL A 136 2.05 -4.51 -11.22
C VAL A 136 1.17 -5.51 -11.93
N SER A 137 0.04 -5.84 -11.33
CA SER A 137 -1.02 -6.62 -11.97
C SER A 137 -2.37 -5.96 -11.72
N ASN A 138 -3.35 -6.27 -12.57
CA ASN A 138 -4.69 -5.74 -12.46
C ASN A 138 -5.69 -6.89 -12.28
N VAL A 139 -6.41 -6.90 -11.15
CA VAL A 139 -7.45 -7.87 -10.83
C VAL A 139 -8.79 -7.19 -10.89
N GLU A 140 -9.67 -7.69 -11.74
CA GLU A 140 -10.98 -7.12 -12.00
C GLU A 140 -12.11 -8.11 -11.74
N GLY A 141 -13.31 -7.57 -11.45
CA GLY A 141 -14.53 -8.35 -11.36
C GLY A 141 -15.76 -7.47 -11.47
N SER A 142 -16.91 -8.05 -11.84
CA SER A 142 -18.17 -7.34 -11.88
C SER A 142 -18.92 -7.52 -10.56
N LYS A 143 -19.26 -6.43 -9.90
CA LYS A 143 -19.95 -6.39 -8.61
C LYS A 143 -21.31 -7.12 -8.69
N LYS A 144 -21.66 -7.89 -7.66
CA LYS A 144 -23.00 -8.45 -7.48
C LYS A 144 -24.03 -7.33 -7.30
N GLU A 145 -25.24 -7.53 -7.81
CA GLU A 145 -26.29 -6.49 -7.87
C GLU A 145 -26.73 -5.98 -6.50
N ASN A 146 -26.77 -6.83 -5.49
CA ASN A 146 -27.30 -6.51 -4.15
C ASN A 146 -26.23 -5.99 -3.18
N LEU A 147 -25.01 -5.67 -3.64
CA LEU A 147 -23.93 -5.17 -2.81
C LEU A 147 -23.75 -3.66 -2.94
N SER A 148 -23.55 -3.02 -1.81
CA SER A 148 -23.22 -1.60 -1.70
C SER A 148 -21.72 -1.34 -1.91
N PHE A 149 -21.36 -0.08 -2.06
CA PHE A 149 -19.94 0.34 -2.05
C PHE A 149 -19.24 0.00 -0.73
N ILE A 150 -19.96 -0.01 0.39
CA ILE A 150 -19.40 -0.41 1.70
C ILE A 150 -18.98 -1.88 1.70
N ASP A 151 -19.75 -2.75 1.03
CA ASP A 151 -19.40 -4.18 0.91
C ASP A 151 -18.12 -4.36 0.07
N VAL A 152 -17.92 -3.51 -0.94
CA VAL A 152 -16.69 -3.48 -1.74
C VAL A 152 -15.49 -3.08 -0.88
N LEU A 153 -15.60 -2.00 -0.09
CA LEU A 153 -14.54 -1.60 0.85
C LEU A 153 -14.23 -2.69 1.88
N LYS A 154 -15.26 -3.29 2.48
CA LYS A 154 -15.08 -4.37 3.47
C LYS A 154 -14.37 -5.60 2.90
N SER A 155 -14.58 -5.92 1.62
CA SER A 155 -13.92 -7.08 0.99
C SER A 155 -12.41 -6.87 0.80
N ALA A 156 -11.98 -5.63 0.56
CA ALA A 156 -10.60 -5.26 0.35
C ALA A 156 -9.83 -4.96 1.66
N LEU A 157 -10.53 -4.65 2.76
CA LEU A 157 -9.92 -4.35 4.05
C LEU A 157 -9.79 -5.58 4.94
N PRO A 158 -8.65 -5.71 5.67
CA PRO A 158 -7.40 -5.00 5.43
C PRO A 158 -6.76 -5.42 4.10
N ALA A 159 -5.97 -4.52 3.51
CA ALA A 159 -5.23 -4.84 2.29
C ALA A 159 -4.31 -6.04 2.49
N GLY A 160 -4.23 -6.92 1.49
CA GLY A 160 -3.36 -8.09 1.54
C GLY A 160 -1.89 -7.74 1.67
N THR A 161 -1.46 -6.68 0.99
CA THR A 161 -0.12 -6.11 1.04
C THR A 161 0.27 -5.54 2.40
N LEU A 162 -0.71 -5.36 3.31
CA LEU A 162 -0.47 -4.88 4.68
C LEU A 162 -0.87 -5.87 5.77
N SER A 163 -1.38 -7.03 5.40
CA SER A 163 -1.74 -8.10 6.35
C SER A 163 -0.89 -9.34 6.13
N GLY A 164 -1.15 -10.08 5.10
CA GLY A 164 -0.42 -11.28 4.74
C GLY A 164 -1.31 -12.40 4.20
N ALA A 165 -0.74 -13.57 4.02
CA ALA A 165 -1.40 -14.73 3.45
C ALA A 165 -1.09 -16.02 4.24
N PRO A 166 -2.11 -16.77 4.73
CA PRO A 166 -3.56 -16.48 4.71
C PRO A 166 -3.94 -15.28 5.60
N LYS A 167 -4.84 -14.44 5.11
CA LYS A 167 -5.17 -13.12 5.70
C LYS A 167 -5.58 -13.19 7.19
N ILE A 168 -6.46 -14.11 7.57
CA ILE A 168 -6.97 -14.20 8.94
C ILE A 168 -5.86 -14.55 9.92
N ARG A 169 -5.06 -15.59 9.61
CA ARG A 169 -3.95 -15.98 10.48
C ARG A 169 -2.86 -14.91 10.56
N ALA A 170 -2.58 -14.22 9.46
CA ALA A 170 -1.67 -13.07 9.47
C ALA A 170 -2.18 -11.96 10.41
N MET A 171 -3.48 -11.64 10.40
CA MET A 171 -4.07 -10.65 11.29
C MET A 171 -3.99 -11.06 12.78
N GLU A 172 -4.16 -12.35 13.09
CA GLU A 172 -3.98 -12.87 14.46
C GLU A 172 -2.54 -12.67 14.93
N ILE A 173 -1.55 -13.01 14.09
CA ILE A 173 -0.13 -12.83 14.39
C ILE A 173 0.22 -11.34 14.56
N ILE A 174 -0.30 -10.47 13.70
CA ILE A 174 -0.14 -9.02 13.82
C ILE A 174 -0.66 -8.54 15.19
N ASN A 175 -1.85 -8.98 15.59
CA ASN A 175 -2.43 -8.61 16.88
C ASN A 175 -1.64 -9.18 18.08
N GLU A 176 -0.97 -10.31 17.91
CA GLU A 176 -0.11 -10.91 18.94
C GLU A 176 1.22 -10.15 19.10
N LEU A 177 1.79 -9.65 18.00
CA LEU A 177 3.17 -9.13 17.98
C LEU A 177 3.27 -7.60 17.98
N GLU A 178 2.29 -6.89 17.42
CA GLU A 178 2.32 -5.42 17.42
C GLU A 178 1.89 -4.87 18.79
N PRO A 179 2.70 -3.99 19.41
CA PRO A 179 2.44 -3.51 20.77
C PRO A 179 1.29 -2.49 20.84
N SER A 180 0.87 -1.95 19.71
CA SER A 180 -0.17 -0.93 19.61
C SER A 180 -1.01 -1.10 18.34
N SER A 181 -2.23 -0.55 18.34
CA SER A 181 -3.07 -0.54 17.16
C SER A 181 -2.50 0.36 16.06
N ARG A 182 -2.69 -0.03 14.82
CA ARG A 182 -2.17 0.69 13.62
C ARG A 182 -2.82 2.05 13.38
N GLY A 183 -3.99 2.31 13.98
CA GLY A 183 -4.72 3.56 13.76
C GLY A 183 -5.10 3.76 12.29
N ILE A 184 -4.62 4.85 11.67
CA ILE A 184 -4.89 5.18 10.26
C ILE A 184 -4.06 4.30 9.31
N TYR A 185 -2.87 3.86 9.73
CA TYR A 185 -1.97 3.07 8.89
C TYR A 185 -2.65 1.79 8.39
N GLY A 186 -2.60 1.56 7.09
CA GLY A 186 -3.23 0.41 6.43
C GLY A 186 -4.74 0.52 6.23
N GLY A 187 -5.34 1.64 6.62
CA GLY A 187 -6.76 1.93 6.37
C GLY A 187 -7.04 2.36 4.93
N ALA A 188 -8.26 2.79 4.67
CA ALA A 188 -8.70 3.32 3.37
C ALA A 188 -8.72 4.85 3.39
N ILE A 189 -8.20 5.45 2.33
CA ILE A 189 -8.25 6.88 2.08
C ILE A 189 -8.68 7.15 0.64
N GLY A 190 -9.60 8.06 0.41
CA GLY A 190 -10.08 8.36 -0.93
C GLY A 190 -11.44 9.03 -0.92
N HIS A 191 -12.22 8.81 -1.96
CA HIS A 191 -13.55 9.39 -2.08
C HIS A 191 -14.59 8.37 -2.58
N ILE A 192 -15.83 8.68 -2.28
CA ILE A 192 -17.00 7.99 -2.75
C ILE A 192 -17.85 9.04 -3.46
N SER A 193 -18.20 8.80 -4.71
CA SER A 193 -19.05 9.70 -5.48
C SER A 193 -20.54 9.50 -5.17
N TRP A 194 -21.38 10.45 -5.54
CA TRP A 194 -22.82 10.40 -5.27
C TRP A 194 -23.55 9.27 -6.02
N ASP A 195 -23.00 8.78 -7.12
CA ASP A 195 -23.47 7.62 -7.89
C ASP A 195 -22.97 6.28 -7.36
N GLY A 196 -22.13 6.31 -6.32
CA GLY A 196 -21.65 5.11 -5.61
C GLY A 196 -20.31 4.57 -6.11
N ASP A 197 -19.65 5.26 -7.03
CA ASP A 197 -18.28 4.92 -7.41
C ASP A 197 -17.31 5.18 -6.26
N ILE A 198 -16.27 4.35 -6.18
CA ILE A 198 -15.22 4.46 -5.15
C ILE A 198 -13.87 4.55 -5.83
N ASP A 199 -13.03 5.44 -5.34
CA ASP A 199 -11.60 5.44 -5.62
C ASP A 199 -10.85 5.63 -4.31
N THR A 200 -10.20 4.56 -3.83
CA THR A 200 -9.52 4.54 -2.55
C THR A 200 -8.13 3.95 -2.66
N ALA A 201 -7.20 4.57 -1.93
CA ALA A 201 -5.85 4.09 -1.69
C ALA A 201 -5.72 3.43 -0.32
N ILE A 202 -4.67 2.66 -0.14
CA ILE A 202 -4.24 2.21 1.17
C ILE A 202 -3.56 3.37 1.89
N ALA A 203 -3.89 3.61 3.17
CA ALA A 203 -3.24 4.65 3.96
C ALA A 203 -1.84 4.21 4.40
N ILE A 204 -0.91 4.22 3.45
CA ILE A 204 0.54 4.04 3.63
C ILE A 204 1.27 5.30 3.20
N ARG A 205 2.55 5.42 3.55
CA ARG A 205 3.29 6.67 3.33
C ARG A 205 2.47 7.86 3.84
N THR A 206 1.98 7.69 5.09
CA THR A 206 1.00 8.57 5.72
C THR A 206 1.47 8.94 7.11
N ALA A 207 1.47 10.24 7.37
CA ALA A 207 1.76 10.80 8.68
C ALA A 207 0.48 11.28 9.36
N VAL A 208 0.39 11.08 10.65
CA VAL A 208 -0.61 11.69 11.54
C VAL A 208 0.10 12.69 12.44
N ILE A 209 -0.32 13.95 12.38
CA ILE A 209 0.23 15.04 13.19
C ILE A 209 -0.78 15.37 14.29
N LYS A 210 -0.35 15.21 15.53
CA LYS A 210 -1.18 15.45 16.71
C LYS A 210 -0.30 15.81 17.90
N ASN A 211 -0.73 16.81 18.70
CA ASN A 211 -0.05 17.23 19.92
C ASN A 211 1.45 17.54 19.70
N ASN A 212 1.78 18.28 18.65
CA ASN A 212 3.15 18.63 18.25
C ASN A 212 4.07 17.39 17.99
N LYS A 213 3.46 16.27 17.62
CA LYS A 213 4.19 15.08 17.20
C LYS A 213 3.70 14.60 15.85
N ILE A 214 4.62 14.12 15.04
CA ILE A 214 4.34 13.37 13.83
C ILE A 214 4.46 11.88 14.13
N HIS A 215 3.50 11.09 13.66
CA HIS A 215 3.47 9.64 13.73
C HIS A 215 3.44 9.08 12.31
N VAL A 216 4.29 8.14 12.01
CA VAL A 216 4.40 7.48 10.70
C VAL A 216 4.42 5.98 10.88
N GLY A 217 3.40 5.30 10.40
CA GLY A 217 3.38 3.84 10.32
C GLY A 217 4.18 3.35 9.12
N ALA A 218 5.04 2.36 9.34
CA ALA A 218 5.71 1.63 8.25
C ALA A 218 5.89 0.17 8.63
N GLY A 219 5.78 -0.72 7.63
CA GLY A 219 5.92 -2.16 7.81
C GLY A 219 6.61 -2.84 6.65
N ALA A 220 7.09 -4.04 6.90
CA ALA A 220 7.71 -4.92 5.92
C ALA A 220 7.08 -6.32 5.95
N GLY A 221 7.10 -6.97 4.80
CA GLY A 221 6.59 -8.33 4.62
C GLY A 221 7.61 -9.36 5.07
N VAL A 222 7.28 -10.12 6.11
CA VAL A 222 8.13 -11.18 6.63
C VAL A 222 7.71 -12.52 6.02
N VAL A 223 8.66 -13.19 5.38
CA VAL A 223 8.55 -14.54 4.79
C VAL A 223 9.61 -15.47 5.43
N ALA A 224 9.57 -16.76 5.09
CA ALA A 224 10.49 -17.75 5.67
C ALA A 224 11.98 -17.40 5.50
N ASP A 225 12.34 -16.77 4.38
CA ASP A 225 13.72 -16.40 4.04
C ASP A 225 14.06 -14.94 4.40
N SER A 226 13.18 -14.23 5.12
CA SER A 226 13.43 -12.85 5.55
C SER A 226 14.58 -12.77 6.55
N ILE A 227 15.42 -11.77 6.35
CA ILE A 227 16.50 -11.41 7.28
C ILE A 227 16.01 -10.23 8.11
N PRO A 228 15.88 -10.36 9.46
CA PRO A 228 15.28 -9.33 10.31
C PRO A 228 15.85 -7.92 10.13
N GLU A 229 17.17 -7.80 9.97
CA GLU A 229 17.86 -6.52 9.77
C GLU A 229 17.45 -5.85 8.44
N ASN A 230 17.22 -6.64 7.40
CA ASN A 230 16.80 -6.12 6.09
C ASN A 230 15.36 -5.60 6.16
N GLU A 231 14.44 -6.36 6.79
CA GLU A 231 13.05 -5.96 6.98
C GLU A 231 12.93 -4.71 7.87
N TRP A 232 13.74 -4.63 8.92
CA TRP A 232 13.84 -3.44 9.74
C TRP A 232 14.33 -2.22 8.95
N ASN A 233 15.39 -2.38 8.16
CA ASN A 233 15.90 -1.31 7.30
C ASN A 233 14.88 -0.87 6.26
N GLU A 234 14.06 -1.77 5.74
CA GLU A 234 12.96 -1.43 4.84
C GLU A 234 11.91 -0.55 5.54
N CYS A 235 11.52 -0.88 6.78
CA CYS A 235 10.63 -0.04 7.57
C CYS A 235 11.23 1.36 7.80
N LEU A 236 12.51 1.44 8.14
CA LEU A 236 13.21 2.72 8.32
C LEU A 236 13.22 3.55 7.03
N GLN A 237 13.53 2.94 5.88
CA GLN A 237 13.54 3.64 4.60
C GLN A 237 12.15 4.18 4.22
N LYS A 238 11.08 3.40 4.47
CA LYS A 238 9.70 3.85 4.25
C LYS A 238 9.32 5.04 5.13
N ALA A 239 9.79 5.08 6.37
CA ALA A 239 9.55 6.19 7.27
C ALA A 239 10.45 7.41 6.99
N HIS A 240 11.65 7.20 6.44
CA HIS A 240 12.68 8.23 6.24
C HIS A 240 12.24 9.35 5.29
N VAL A 241 11.40 9.06 4.32
CA VAL A 241 10.82 10.05 3.39
C VAL A 241 10.19 11.24 4.13
N PHE A 242 9.59 11.00 5.30
CA PHE A 242 9.03 12.08 6.13
C PHE A 242 10.11 12.89 6.83
N LEU A 243 11.25 12.29 7.19
CA LEU A 243 12.37 13.02 7.76
C LEU A 243 13.00 13.94 6.72
N ASP A 244 13.20 13.46 5.50
CA ASP A 244 13.70 14.27 4.39
C ASP A 244 12.75 15.44 4.09
N ALA A 245 11.43 15.19 4.11
CA ALA A 245 10.44 16.23 3.92
C ALA A 245 10.46 17.29 5.04
N ILE A 246 10.65 16.87 6.31
CA ILE A 246 10.79 17.78 7.45
C ILE A 246 12.07 18.62 7.33
N GLU A 247 13.16 18.03 6.85
CA GLU A 247 14.41 18.78 6.66
C GLU A 247 14.30 19.83 5.55
N MET A 248 13.46 19.59 4.56
CA MET A 248 13.22 20.53 3.46
C MET A 248 12.42 21.76 3.88
N ILE A 249 11.58 21.67 4.92
CA ILE A 249 10.74 22.79 5.40
C ILE A 249 11.40 23.59 6.55
N LYS A 250 12.62 23.29 6.91
CA LYS A 250 13.45 24.09 7.81
C LYS A 250 14.03 25.26 7.05
#